data_915ba8711fefb487f78539d22777d2d7
#
_entry.id   915ba8711fefb487f78539d22777d2d7
#
_cell.length_a   1.000
_cell.length_b   1.000
_cell.length_c   1.000
_cell.angle_alpha   90.00
_cell.angle_beta   90.00
_cell.angle_gamma   90.00
#
_symmetry.space_group_name_H-M   'P 1'
#
loop_
_entity.id
_entity.type
_entity.pdbx_description
1 polymer ?
#
loop_
_entity_poly.entity_id
_entity_poly.type
_entity_poly.pdbx_seq_one_letter_code
_entity_poly.pdbx_strand_id
1 'polypeptide(L)'
;NADLATAKTLVPQVTTDIYRANKNAIAGLQARVALYTKDYANAITFSTEYINALPLATSATFNKIWKDSSNTEVAFKLSRTSATGTKIGSLFRGTSANATNIGTITWLPSDKLWESYDQIQDVRFNAYFKNEPFVGVF
;
A
#
# COMPACT_ATOMS: atom_id res chain seq x y z
N ASN A 1 -21.18 10.50 4.98
CA ASN A 1 -21.37 9.04 5.22
C ASN A 1 -22.65 8.46 4.61
N ALA A 2 -23.71 9.26 4.36
CA ALA A 2 -24.96 8.76 3.76
C ALA A 2 -24.73 8.14 2.37
N ASP A 3 -23.95 8.79 1.51
CA ASP A 3 -23.65 8.30 0.17
C ASP A 3 -22.89 6.97 0.19
N LEU A 4 -21.94 6.80 1.13
CA LEU A 4 -21.21 5.54 1.28
C LEU A 4 -22.11 4.42 1.81
N ALA A 5 -23.05 4.73 2.70
CA ALA A 5 -24.04 3.77 3.17
C ALA A 5 -24.94 3.30 2.02
N THR A 6 -25.42 4.22 1.19
CA THR A 6 -26.20 3.92 0.00
C THR A 6 -25.39 3.10 -1.01
N ALA A 7 -24.15 3.54 -1.32
CA ALA A 7 -23.27 2.82 -2.24
C ALA A 7 -23.02 1.37 -1.78
N LYS A 8 -22.88 1.14 -0.47
CA LYS A 8 -22.67 -0.19 0.10
C LYS A 8 -23.84 -1.15 -0.16
N THR A 9 -25.06 -0.62 -0.33
CA THR A 9 -26.24 -1.45 -0.67
C THR A 9 -26.25 -1.87 -2.15
N LEU A 10 -25.58 -1.11 -3.01
CA LEU A 10 -25.63 -1.29 -4.47
C LEU A 10 -24.50 -2.17 -5.01
N VAL A 11 -23.42 -2.35 -4.26
CA VAL A 11 -22.28 -3.15 -4.70
C VAL A 11 -22.33 -4.58 -4.13
N PRO A 12 -21.68 -5.56 -4.81
CA PRO A 12 -21.61 -6.93 -4.30
C PRO A 12 -20.75 -7.02 -3.03
N GLN A 13 -20.93 -8.08 -2.23
CA GLN A 13 -20.10 -8.35 -1.05
C GLN A 13 -18.65 -8.53 -1.42
N VAL A 14 -18.38 -9.33 -2.44
CA VAL A 14 -17.05 -9.60 -3.01
C VAL A 14 -17.15 -9.55 -4.53
N THR A 15 -16.01 -9.34 -5.17
CA THR A 15 -15.89 -9.39 -6.63
C THR A 15 -14.61 -10.16 -7.00
N THR A 16 -14.63 -10.86 -8.11
CA THR A 16 -13.44 -11.49 -8.69
C THR A 16 -12.51 -10.47 -9.37
N ASP A 17 -13.05 -9.31 -9.74
CA ASP A 17 -12.30 -8.22 -10.34
C ASP A 17 -11.88 -7.22 -9.26
N ILE A 18 -10.61 -7.23 -8.87
CA ILE A 18 -10.03 -6.35 -7.85
C ILE A 18 -10.09 -4.85 -8.21
N TYR A 19 -10.35 -4.53 -9.48
CA TYR A 19 -10.50 -3.16 -9.95
C TYR A 19 -11.93 -2.63 -9.87
N ARG A 20 -12.84 -3.43 -9.32
CA ARG A 20 -14.22 -3.03 -9.04
C ARG A 20 -14.48 -2.91 -7.55
N ALA A 21 -15.17 -1.83 -7.18
CA ALA A 21 -15.55 -1.63 -5.78
C ALA A 21 -16.51 -2.73 -5.30
N ASN A 22 -16.35 -3.14 -4.06
CA ASN A 22 -17.18 -4.08 -3.34
C ASN A 22 -17.48 -3.55 -1.93
N LYS A 23 -18.31 -4.26 -1.14
CA LYS A 23 -18.65 -3.80 0.22
C LYS A 23 -17.45 -3.64 1.13
N ASN A 24 -16.42 -4.47 0.98
CA ASN A 24 -15.21 -4.36 1.79
C ASN A 24 -14.43 -3.07 1.48
N ALA A 25 -14.34 -2.69 0.20
CA ALA A 25 -13.73 -1.42 -0.20
C ALA A 25 -14.47 -0.22 0.40
N ILE A 26 -15.81 -0.28 0.42
CA ILE A 26 -16.63 0.79 1.02
C ILE A 26 -16.46 0.80 2.55
N ALA A 27 -16.41 -0.35 3.22
CA ALA A 27 -16.14 -0.42 4.66
C ALA A 27 -14.80 0.23 5.01
N GLY A 28 -13.73 -0.06 4.25
CA GLY A 28 -12.43 0.60 4.43
C GLY A 28 -12.49 2.12 4.26
N LEU A 29 -13.25 2.60 3.25
CA LEU A 29 -13.45 4.04 3.05
C LEU A 29 -14.28 4.66 4.17
N GLN A 30 -15.35 3.99 4.64
CA GLN A 30 -16.15 4.43 5.79
C GLN A 30 -15.30 4.53 7.06
N ALA A 31 -14.44 3.55 7.33
CA ALA A 31 -13.51 3.58 8.46
C ALA A 31 -12.58 4.80 8.39
N ARG A 32 -12.05 5.08 7.21
CA ARG A 32 -11.17 6.23 6.98
C ARG A 32 -11.89 7.56 7.19
N VAL A 33 -13.08 7.71 6.63
CA VAL A 33 -13.90 8.92 6.81
C VAL A 33 -14.26 9.11 8.29
N ALA A 34 -14.69 8.06 8.97
CA ALA A 34 -15.01 8.10 10.40
C ALA A 34 -13.80 8.52 11.24
N LEU A 35 -12.61 8.02 10.93
CA LEU A 35 -11.37 8.42 11.61
C LEU A 35 -11.07 9.93 11.43
N TYR A 36 -11.17 10.44 10.19
CA TYR A 36 -10.93 11.86 9.91
C TYR A 36 -11.98 12.79 10.55
N THR A 37 -13.22 12.32 10.70
CA THR A 37 -14.30 13.07 11.39
C THR A 37 -14.29 12.85 12.89
N LYS A 38 -13.31 12.11 13.43
CA LYS A 38 -13.18 11.76 14.86
C LYS A 38 -14.36 10.94 15.41
N ASP A 39 -15.10 10.28 14.55
CA ASP A 39 -16.13 9.31 14.92
C ASP A 39 -15.48 7.94 15.17
N TYR A 40 -14.82 7.84 16.33
CA TYR A 40 -14.02 6.65 16.65
C TYR A 40 -14.85 5.37 16.80
N ALA A 41 -16.09 5.48 17.23
CA ALA A 41 -16.99 4.33 17.36
C ALA A 41 -17.25 3.68 15.99
N ASN A 42 -17.60 4.48 14.99
CA ASN A 42 -17.79 4.01 13.61
C ASN A 42 -16.47 3.65 12.95
N ALA A 43 -15.36 4.32 13.25
CA ALA A 43 -14.05 3.95 12.78
C ALA A 43 -13.67 2.52 13.22
N ILE A 44 -13.89 2.17 14.49
CA ILE A 44 -13.67 0.82 15.03
C ILE A 44 -14.60 -0.18 14.33
N THR A 45 -15.88 0.13 14.21
CA THR A 45 -16.88 -0.77 13.59
C THR A 45 -16.50 -1.13 12.16
N PHE A 46 -16.24 -0.13 11.32
CA PHE A 46 -15.94 -0.35 9.90
C PHE A 46 -14.56 -0.95 9.65
N SER A 47 -13.54 -0.59 10.47
CA SER A 47 -12.24 -1.23 10.35
C SER A 47 -12.27 -2.69 10.80
N THR A 48 -13.05 -3.03 11.83
CA THR A 48 -13.25 -4.42 12.25
C THR A 48 -13.94 -5.23 11.16
N GLU A 49 -14.98 -4.66 10.53
CA GLU A 49 -15.63 -5.31 9.38
C GLU A 49 -14.62 -5.61 8.25
N TYR A 50 -13.78 -4.63 7.92
CA TYR A 50 -12.75 -4.79 6.89
C TYR A 50 -11.73 -5.87 7.23
N ILE A 51 -11.18 -5.85 8.44
CA ILE A 51 -10.15 -6.81 8.89
C ILE A 51 -10.70 -8.23 8.96
N ASN A 52 -11.94 -8.40 9.38
CA ASN A 52 -12.58 -9.71 9.43
C ASN A 52 -12.80 -10.31 8.02
N ALA A 53 -13.05 -9.45 7.02
CA ALA A 53 -13.23 -9.88 5.64
C ALA A 53 -11.90 -10.11 4.91
N LEU A 54 -10.88 -9.33 5.25
CA LEU A 54 -9.55 -9.32 4.62
C LEU A 54 -8.47 -9.33 5.71
N PRO A 55 -8.13 -10.51 6.23
CA PRO A 55 -7.15 -10.63 7.31
C PRO A 55 -5.77 -10.12 6.88
N LEU A 56 -5.00 -9.65 7.87
CA LEU A 56 -3.66 -9.11 7.65
C LEU A 56 -2.74 -10.14 6.99
N ALA A 57 -1.88 -9.64 6.13
CA ALA A 57 -0.83 -10.42 5.52
C ALA A 57 0.15 -10.93 6.60
N THR A 58 0.60 -12.15 6.43
CA THR A 58 1.69 -12.69 7.23
C THR A 58 3.02 -12.01 6.85
N SER A 59 4.05 -12.14 7.69
CA SER A 59 5.40 -11.66 7.37
C SER A 59 5.91 -12.21 6.03
N ALA A 60 5.57 -13.45 5.68
CA ALA A 60 5.96 -14.08 4.42
C ALA A 60 5.23 -13.52 3.18
N THR A 61 4.05 -12.92 3.36
CA THR A 61 3.21 -12.43 2.26
C THR A 61 3.17 -10.92 2.15
N PHE A 62 3.52 -10.18 3.21
CA PHE A 62 3.48 -8.71 3.25
C PHE A 62 4.24 -8.04 2.09
N ASN A 63 5.47 -8.47 1.83
CA ASN A 63 6.29 -7.95 0.74
C ASN A 63 5.65 -8.13 -0.65
N LYS A 64 4.85 -9.19 -0.82
CA LYS A 64 4.18 -9.49 -2.09
C LYS A 64 3.09 -8.48 -2.44
N ILE A 65 2.45 -7.85 -1.44
CA ILE A 65 1.47 -6.79 -1.64
C ILE A 65 2.14 -5.58 -2.31
N TRP A 66 3.29 -5.16 -1.80
CA TRP A 66 4.04 -4.01 -2.30
C TRP A 66 4.70 -4.24 -3.67
N LYS A 67 4.88 -5.51 -4.05
CA LYS A 67 5.36 -5.93 -5.37
C LYS A 67 4.23 -6.21 -6.37
N ASP A 68 2.98 -5.93 -5.98
CA ASP A 68 1.78 -6.19 -6.79
C ASP A 68 1.62 -7.68 -7.21
N SER A 69 2.18 -8.59 -6.41
CA SER A 69 2.12 -10.04 -6.63
C SER A 69 1.18 -10.77 -5.67
N SER A 70 0.50 -10.04 -4.78
CA SER A 70 -0.56 -10.52 -3.90
C SER A 70 -1.61 -9.44 -3.69
N ASN A 71 -2.88 -9.85 -3.55
CA ASN A 71 -3.99 -8.99 -3.19
C ASN A 71 -4.44 -9.20 -1.73
N THR A 72 -3.65 -9.84 -0.90
CA THR A 72 -3.93 -9.97 0.54
C THR A 72 -4.11 -8.58 1.13
N GLU A 73 -5.11 -8.36 1.96
CA GLU A 73 -5.52 -7.05 2.52
C GLU A 73 -6.10 -6.05 1.52
N VAL A 74 -6.13 -6.34 0.24
CA VAL A 74 -6.54 -5.39 -0.80
C VAL A 74 -7.98 -5.65 -1.21
N ALA A 75 -8.90 -4.77 -0.84
CA ALA A 75 -10.30 -4.84 -1.28
C ALA A 75 -10.54 -4.25 -2.67
N PHE A 76 -9.72 -3.28 -3.05
CA PHE A 76 -9.84 -2.54 -4.32
C PHE A 76 -8.51 -1.88 -4.67
N LYS A 77 -8.17 -1.86 -5.94
CA LYS A 77 -7.03 -1.10 -6.45
C LYS A 77 -7.32 -0.45 -7.80
N LEU A 78 -6.58 0.61 -8.09
CA LEU A 78 -6.63 1.29 -9.39
C LEU A 78 -5.62 0.65 -10.34
N SER A 79 -6.06 0.38 -11.57
CA SER A 79 -5.16 -0.07 -12.64
C SER A 79 -4.64 1.14 -13.43
N ARG A 80 -3.34 1.18 -13.67
CA ARG A 80 -2.74 2.06 -14.66
C ARG A 80 -2.33 1.23 -15.87
N THR A 81 -3.05 1.40 -16.95
CA THR A 81 -2.83 0.64 -18.19
C THR A 81 -1.77 1.28 -19.12
N SER A 82 -1.43 2.55 -18.90
CA SER A 82 -0.46 3.25 -19.73
C SER A 82 0.97 2.88 -19.31
N ALA A 83 1.70 2.24 -20.24
CA ALA A 83 3.13 1.97 -20.10
C ALA A 83 3.98 3.26 -20.17
N THR A 84 3.46 4.34 -20.74
CA THR A 84 4.17 5.60 -20.97
C THR A 84 3.97 6.64 -19.87
N GLY A 85 3.03 6.40 -18.95
CA GLY A 85 2.78 7.33 -17.84
C GLY A 85 3.88 7.26 -16.78
N THR A 86 4.24 8.41 -16.21
CA THR A 86 5.16 8.49 -15.07
C THR A 86 4.61 7.69 -13.91
N LYS A 87 5.32 6.68 -13.49
CA LYS A 87 4.99 5.90 -12.29
C LYS A 87 5.44 6.69 -11.07
N ILE A 88 4.64 6.72 -10.00
CA ILE A 88 5.01 7.40 -8.75
C ILE A 88 6.40 6.95 -8.29
N GLY A 89 6.70 5.66 -8.35
CA GLY A 89 8.01 5.13 -7.98
C GLY A 89 9.18 5.69 -8.80
N SER A 90 8.98 6.09 -10.06
CA SER A 90 10.04 6.66 -10.88
C SER A 90 10.38 8.11 -10.50
N LEU A 91 9.49 8.81 -9.79
CA LEU A 91 9.77 10.13 -9.23
C LEU A 91 10.75 10.06 -8.05
N PHE A 92 10.75 8.94 -7.34
CA PHE A 92 11.58 8.76 -6.14
C PHE A 92 12.84 7.96 -6.43
N ARG A 93 12.83 7.08 -7.42
CA ARG A 93 13.91 6.13 -7.65
C ARG A 93 14.81 6.48 -8.84
N GLY A 94 14.37 7.30 -9.78
CA GLY A 94 15.05 7.43 -11.06
C GLY A 94 14.95 6.15 -11.92
N THR A 95 15.29 6.25 -13.20
CA THR A 95 15.10 5.17 -14.17
C THR A 95 16.29 4.22 -14.28
N SER A 96 17.44 4.61 -13.76
CA SER A 96 18.74 3.92 -13.97
C SER A 96 19.48 3.60 -12.68
N ALA A 97 18.79 3.65 -11.51
CA ALA A 97 19.43 3.32 -10.24
C ALA A 97 19.83 1.84 -10.21
N ASN A 98 21.11 1.59 -10.15
CA ASN A 98 21.73 0.28 -9.95
C ASN A 98 22.98 0.43 -9.08
N ALA A 99 23.65 -0.67 -8.78
CA ALA A 99 24.84 -0.68 -7.91
C ALA A 99 26.00 0.21 -8.40
N THR A 100 26.00 0.59 -9.67
CA THR A 100 27.08 1.40 -10.28
C THR A 100 26.66 2.84 -10.62
N ASN A 101 25.37 3.15 -10.56
CA ASN A 101 24.83 4.46 -10.95
C ASN A 101 23.76 4.95 -9.96
N ILE A 102 24.17 5.78 -9.03
CA ILE A 102 23.28 6.47 -8.07
C ILE A 102 22.87 7.86 -8.54
N GLY A 103 23.42 8.35 -9.65
CA GLY A 103 23.21 9.73 -10.13
C GLY A 103 21.75 10.05 -10.52
N THR A 104 20.91 9.05 -10.65
CA THR A 104 19.48 9.18 -10.98
C THR A 104 18.57 9.05 -9.75
N ILE A 105 19.10 8.79 -8.56
CA ILE A 105 18.32 8.72 -7.33
C ILE A 105 18.01 10.14 -6.89
N THR A 106 16.72 10.50 -6.91
CA THR A 106 16.27 11.85 -6.56
C THR A 106 16.07 12.01 -5.05
N TRP A 107 15.68 10.94 -4.36
CA TRP A 107 15.35 10.95 -2.95
C TRP A 107 15.92 9.74 -2.23
N LEU A 108 16.58 9.98 -1.12
CA LEU A 108 17.03 8.97 -0.18
C LEU A 108 16.29 9.16 1.15
N PRO A 109 16.03 8.08 1.89
CA PRO A 109 15.55 8.21 3.26
C PRO A 109 16.59 8.96 4.09
N SER A 110 16.15 9.75 5.07
CA SER A 110 17.08 10.31 6.06
C SER A 110 17.65 9.17 6.93
N ASP A 111 18.84 9.40 7.49
CA ASP A 111 19.47 8.43 8.41
C ASP A 111 18.52 8.07 9.56
N LYS A 112 17.85 9.06 10.13
CA LYS A 112 16.86 8.87 11.18
C LYS A 112 15.72 7.92 10.77
N LEU A 113 15.21 8.05 9.53
CA LEU A 113 14.17 7.15 9.03
C LEU A 113 14.74 5.76 8.79
N TRP A 114 15.93 5.67 8.21
CA TRP A 114 16.60 4.41 7.92
C TRP A 114 16.89 3.61 9.19
N GLU A 115 17.43 4.26 10.21
CA GLU A 115 17.78 3.67 11.51
C GLU A 115 16.54 3.35 12.39
N SER A 116 15.37 3.92 12.07
CA SER A 116 14.13 3.65 12.81
C SER A 116 13.56 2.25 12.56
N TYR A 117 14.03 1.56 11.52
CA TYR A 117 13.61 0.20 11.21
C TYR A 117 14.60 -0.82 11.75
N ASP A 118 14.08 -1.92 12.31
CA ASP A 118 14.87 -3.14 12.46
C ASP A 118 15.04 -3.77 11.08
N GLN A 119 16.23 -3.64 10.51
CA GLN A 119 16.52 -4.05 9.13
C GLN A 119 16.48 -5.56 8.93
N ILE A 120 16.47 -6.34 9.99
CA ILE A 120 16.44 -7.81 9.96
C ILE A 120 15.03 -8.33 10.23
N GLN A 121 14.37 -7.81 11.26
CA GLN A 121 13.10 -8.36 11.73
C GLN A 121 11.86 -7.62 11.21
N ASP A 122 11.99 -6.34 10.88
CA ASP A 122 10.85 -5.56 10.39
C ASP A 122 10.57 -5.86 8.91
N VAL A 123 9.48 -6.57 8.66
CA VAL A 123 9.04 -6.94 7.30
C VAL A 123 8.82 -5.74 6.39
N ARG A 124 8.56 -4.55 6.97
CA ARG A 124 8.35 -3.31 6.22
C ARG A 124 9.64 -2.80 5.61
N PHE A 125 10.79 -3.03 6.26
CA PHE A 125 12.07 -2.59 5.74
C PHE A 125 12.31 -3.13 4.32
N ASN A 126 12.24 -4.44 4.14
CA ASN A 126 12.44 -5.08 2.83
C ASN A 126 11.29 -4.86 1.84
N ALA A 127 10.13 -4.39 2.31
CA ALA A 127 9.00 -4.05 1.44
C ALA A 127 9.10 -2.62 0.90
N TYR A 128 9.61 -1.68 1.70
CA TYR A 128 9.63 -0.25 1.38
C TYR A 128 10.97 0.22 0.83
N PHE A 129 12.05 -0.44 1.22
CA PHE A 129 13.40 -0.04 0.82
C PHE A 129 14.07 -1.13 -0.01
N LYS A 130 14.87 -0.69 -0.97
CA LYS A 130 15.80 -1.55 -1.68
C LYS A 130 17.20 -1.16 -1.24
N ASN A 131 17.84 -2.03 -0.47
CA ASN A 131 19.23 -1.88 -0.10
C ASN A 131 20.09 -2.52 -1.22
N GLU A 132 20.62 -1.69 -2.11
CA GLU A 132 21.61 -2.13 -3.09
C GLU A 132 22.98 -1.60 -2.63
N PRO A 133 23.91 -2.49 -2.28
CA PRO A 133 25.26 -2.05 -1.93
C PRO A 133 25.85 -1.31 -3.13
N PHE A 134 26.30 -0.10 -2.89
CA PHE A 134 27.04 0.67 -3.88
C PHE A 134 28.45 0.08 -3.99
N VAL A 135 28.75 -0.52 -5.12
CA VAL A 135 30.10 -0.92 -5.47
C VAL A 135 30.74 0.22 -6.24
N GLY A 136 31.04 1.31 -5.53
CA GLY A 136 31.80 2.43 -6.04
C GLY A 136 33.27 2.24 -5.73
N VAL A 137 34.12 2.55 -6.69
CA VAL A 137 35.54 2.75 -6.44
C VAL A 137 35.69 4.16 -5.86
N PHE A 138 36.10 4.29 -4.61
CA PHE A 138 36.58 5.54 -4.04
C PHE A 138 38.03 5.77 -4.44
#